data_124c9aa2f10c7c1cb62d292675f7a127
#
_entry.id   124c9aa2f10c7c1cb62d292675f7a127
#
_cell.length_a   1.000
_cell.length_b   1.000
_cell.length_c   1.000
_cell.angle_alpha   90.00
_cell.angle_beta   90.00
_cell.angle_gamma   90.00
#
_symmetry.space_group_name_H-M   'P 1'
#
loop_
_entity.id
_entity.type
_entity.pdbx_description
1 polymer ?
#
loop_
_entity_poly.entity_id
_entity_poly.type
_entity_poly.pdbx_seq_one_letter_code
_entity_poly.pdbx_strand_id
1 'polypeptide(L)'
;MNKNSINYLVGKNAKLNKILSPFSQIIVFFLDDLSKTLKIINKKKHSDIEALSFFCRKNNIEKLKNNHFDSKVIRFGLGNLFHITPSNMPTNFAYSLIFGLLGGNSNIIKVPSNDFQEMKIICKSIIL
;
A
#
# COMPACT_ATOMS: atom_id res chain seq x y z
N MET A 1 -0.91 3.58 -35.06
CA MET A 1 -1.74 3.27 -33.87
C MET A 1 -0.82 3.08 -32.68
N ASN A 2 -0.71 4.09 -31.82
CA ASN A 2 0.03 3.94 -30.57
C ASN A 2 -0.72 2.96 -29.67
N LYS A 3 -0.16 1.78 -29.49
CA LYS A 3 -0.60 0.88 -28.41
C LYS A 3 -0.28 1.62 -27.10
N ASN A 4 -1.31 2.10 -26.42
CA ASN A 4 -1.19 2.60 -25.05
C ASN A 4 -0.70 1.44 -24.17
N SER A 5 0.61 1.30 -24.04
CA SER A 5 1.20 0.29 -23.18
C SER A 5 1.07 0.76 -21.73
N ILE A 6 0.42 -0.05 -20.90
CA ILE A 6 0.40 0.17 -19.45
C ILE A 6 1.80 -0.08 -18.92
N ASN A 7 2.36 0.91 -18.24
CA ASN A 7 3.64 0.76 -17.55
C ASN A 7 3.41 0.37 -16.09
N TYR A 8 3.89 -0.80 -15.70
CA TYR A 8 3.81 -1.28 -14.32
C TYR A 8 5.05 -0.85 -13.55
N LEU A 9 4.87 -0.02 -12.53
CA LEU A 9 5.94 0.40 -11.61
C LEU A 9 6.23 -0.68 -10.55
N VAL A 10 5.19 -1.37 -10.12
CA VAL A 10 5.25 -2.47 -9.15
C VAL A 10 4.30 -3.57 -9.60
N GLY A 11 4.72 -4.82 -9.46
CA GLY A 11 3.92 -5.98 -9.81
C GLY A 11 3.84 -6.24 -11.31
N LYS A 12 2.85 -7.03 -11.68
CA LYS A 12 2.57 -7.44 -13.07
C LYS A 12 1.06 -7.43 -13.28
N ASN A 13 0.65 -7.82 -14.50
CA ASN A 13 -0.75 -7.93 -14.86
C ASN A 13 -1.58 -8.66 -13.78
N ALA A 14 -2.66 -8.02 -13.34
CA ALA A 14 -3.46 -8.49 -12.23
C ALA A 14 -4.15 -9.82 -12.58
N LYS A 15 -3.76 -10.89 -11.89
CA LYS A 15 -4.55 -12.12 -11.82
C LYS A 15 -5.51 -12.02 -10.64
N LEU A 16 -6.66 -12.68 -10.74
CA LEU A 16 -7.55 -12.87 -9.60
C LEU A 16 -6.79 -13.60 -8.49
N ASN A 17 -6.53 -12.93 -7.40
CA ASN A 17 -5.89 -13.49 -6.23
C ASN A 17 -6.93 -13.90 -5.19
N LYS A 18 -6.53 -14.79 -4.28
CA LYS A 18 -7.38 -15.17 -3.15
C LYS A 18 -7.69 -13.94 -2.29
N ILE A 19 -8.96 -13.80 -1.94
CA ILE A 19 -9.41 -12.81 -0.95
C ILE A 19 -8.85 -13.22 0.41
N LEU A 20 -8.31 -12.24 1.14
CA LEU A 20 -7.81 -12.44 2.50
C LEU A 20 -8.82 -11.91 3.51
N SER A 21 -8.68 -12.38 4.75
CA SER A 21 -9.35 -11.72 5.87
C SER A 21 -8.72 -10.34 6.10
N PRO A 22 -9.52 -9.32 6.44
CA PRO A 22 -8.98 -8.03 6.84
C PRO A 22 -7.95 -8.18 7.96
N PHE A 23 -6.91 -7.36 7.94
CA PHE A 23 -5.78 -7.44 8.87
C PHE A 23 -5.12 -8.82 8.96
N SER A 24 -5.07 -9.57 7.85
CA SER A 24 -4.38 -10.85 7.82
C SER A 24 -2.91 -10.69 8.21
N GLN A 25 -2.36 -11.70 8.90
CA GLN A 25 -1.02 -11.64 9.48
C GLN A 25 0.07 -11.39 8.41
N ILE A 26 -0.11 -11.94 7.21
CA ILE A 26 0.82 -11.74 6.11
C ILE A 26 0.88 -10.26 5.69
N ILE A 27 -0.25 -9.55 5.68
CA ILE A 27 -0.29 -8.12 5.36
C ILE A 27 0.33 -7.30 6.48
N VAL A 28 0.09 -7.64 7.74
CA VAL A 28 0.70 -6.96 8.90
C VAL A 28 2.23 -7.08 8.84
N PHE A 29 2.77 -8.25 8.54
CA PHE A 29 4.21 -8.46 8.39
C PHE A 29 4.78 -7.69 7.19
N PHE A 30 4.11 -7.75 6.04
CA PHE A 30 4.51 -6.98 4.86
C PHE A 30 4.60 -5.48 5.17
N LEU A 31 3.61 -4.92 5.86
CA LEU A 31 3.61 -3.49 6.20
C LEU A 31 4.73 -3.14 7.21
N ASP A 32 5.02 -4.02 8.16
CA ASP A 32 6.12 -3.80 9.10
C ASP A 32 7.48 -3.83 8.39
N ASP A 33 7.67 -4.72 7.44
CA ASP A 33 8.89 -4.77 6.62
C ASP A 33 8.99 -3.57 5.68
N LEU A 34 7.87 -3.16 5.08
CA LEU A 34 7.79 -1.91 4.31
C LEU A 34 8.19 -0.70 5.16
N SER A 35 7.72 -0.62 6.41
CA SER A 35 8.11 0.44 7.37
C SER A 35 9.63 0.50 7.56
N LYS A 36 10.28 -0.65 7.76
CA LYS A 36 11.74 -0.74 7.94
C LYS A 36 12.49 -0.32 6.67
N THR A 37 12.04 -0.82 5.53
CA THR A 37 12.65 -0.52 4.23
C THR A 37 12.55 0.96 3.87
N LEU A 38 11.37 1.58 4.09
CA LEU A 38 11.18 3.02 3.89
C LEU A 38 12.16 3.86 4.70
N LYS A 39 12.40 3.50 5.97
CA LYS A 39 13.38 4.20 6.82
C LYS A 39 14.80 4.11 6.26
N ILE A 40 15.20 2.94 5.75
CA ILE A 40 16.55 2.72 5.23
C ILE A 40 16.76 3.51 3.93
N ILE A 41 15.75 3.53 3.05
CA ILE A 41 15.87 4.15 1.72
C ILE A 41 15.67 5.66 1.78
N ASN A 42 14.92 6.18 2.73
CA ASN A 42 14.62 7.61 2.88
C ASN A 42 15.82 8.44 3.40
N LYS A 43 16.93 8.39 2.66
CA LYS A 43 18.17 9.10 3.04
C LYS A 43 18.01 10.62 3.10
N LYS A 44 17.11 11.19 2.29
CA LYS A 44 16.81 12.64 2.25
C LYS A 44 15.81 13.08 3.32
N LYS A 45 15.33 12.16 4.15
CA LYS A 45 14.40 12.43 5.25
C LYS A 45 13.14 13.19 4.81
N HIS A 46 12.51 12.74 3.72
CA HIS A 46 11.20 13.24 3.32
C HIS A 46 10.19 12.95 4.44
N SER A 47 9.58 13.99 4.98
CA SER A 47 8.66 13.91 6.12
C SER A 47 7.45 13.01 5.86
N ASP A 48 6.92 13.06 4.64
CA ASP A 48 5.77 12.26 4.22
C ASP A 48 6.09 10.76 4.21
N ILE A 49 7.33 10.39 3.82
CA ILE A 49 7.81 9.00 3.88
C ILE A 49 8.05 8.56 5.33
N GLU A 50 8.54 9.46 6.17
CA GLU A 50 8.68 9.16 7.60
C GLU A 50 7.33 8.89 8.25
N ALA A 51 6.32 9.72 7.96
CA ALA A 51 4.94 9.52 8.42
C ALA A 51 4.36 8.20 7.92
N LEU A 52 4.54 7.88 6.63
CA LEU A 52 4.10 6.61 6.04
C LEU A 52 4.80 5.42 6.69
N SER A 53 6.12 5.50 6.90
CA SER A 53 6.88 4.47 7.59
C SER A 53 6.37 4.25 9.02
N PHE A 54 6.10 5.32 9.75
CA PHE A 54 5.53 5.24 11.09
C PHE A 54 4.15 4.57 11.08
N PHE A 55 3.31 4.94 10.12
CA PHE A 55 1.97 4.37 9.96
C PHE A 55 2.01 2.85 9.75
N CYS A 56 2.95 2.35 8.95
CA CYS A 56 3.07 0.94 8.59
C CYS A 56 3.62 0.04 9.71
N ARG A 57 4.08 0.58 10.83
CA ARG A 57 4.63 -0.22 11.94
C ARG A 57 3.60 -1.21 12.47
N LYS A 58 4.03 -2.43 12.73
CA LYS A 58 3.20 -3.51 13.26
C LYS A 58 2.33 -3.05 14.45
N ASN A 59 2.94 -2.42 15.45
CA ASN A 59 2.22 -1.97 16.64
C ASN A 59 1.09 -0.97 16.30
N ASN A 60 1.28 -0.10 15.31
CA ASN A 60 0.26 0.83 14.88
C ASN A 60 -0.88 0.11 14.15
N ILE A 61 -0.55 -0.83 13.28
CA ILE A 61 -1.54 -1.62 12.54
C ILE A 61 -2.36 -2.52 13.50
N GLU A 62 -1.72 -3.13 14.49
CA GLU A 62 -2.40 -3.93 15.52
C GLU A 62 -3.33 -3.06 16.38
N LYS A 63 -2.92 -1.85 16.75
CA LYS A 63 -3.77 -0.89 17.45
C LYS A 63 -4.98 -0.49 16.60
N LEU A 64 -4.79 -0.24 15.31
CA LEU A 64 -5.86 0.04 14.36
C LEU A 64 -6.85 -1.14 14.28
N LYS A 65 -6.34 -2.36 14.19
CA LYS A 65 -7.14 -3.58 14.21
C LYS A 65 -8.02 -3.65 15.47
N ASN A 66 -7.41 -3.49 16.64
CA ASN A 66 -8.12 -3.61 17.92
C ASN A 66 -9.21 -2.55 18.10
N ASN A 67 -9.02 -1.36 17.53
CA ASN A 67 -9.98 -0.27 17.62
C ASN A 67 -11.19 -0.42 16.67
N HIS A 68 -11.02 -1.16 15.55
CA HIS A 68 -12.02 -1.21 14.47
C HIS A 68 -12.53 -2.61 14.16
N PHE A 69 -11.98 -3.63 14.79
CA PHE A 69 -12.31 -5.02 14.46
C PHE A 69 -13.18 -5.63 15.55
N ASP A 70 -14.46 -5.87 15.21
CA ASP A 70 -15.35 -6.66 16.05
C ASP A 70 -15.19 -8.15 15.69
N SER A 71 -14.74 -8.96 16.64
CA SER A 71 -14.55 -10.40 16.48
C SER A 71 -15.87 -11.18 16.26
N LYS A 72 -17.00 -10.57 16.54
CA LYS A 72 -18.32 -11.16 16.32
C LYS A 72 -18.80 -11.07 14.87
N VAL A 73 -18.12 -10.28 14.03
CA VAL A 73 -18.50 -10.07 12.64
C VAL A 73 -17.45 -10.69 11.72
N ILE A 74 -17.89 -11.59 10.85
CA ILE A 74 -17.03 -12.16 9.81
C ILE A 74 -16.95 -11.15 8.67
N ARG A 75 -15.72 -10.78 8.28
CA ARG A 75 -15.44 -9.84 7.20
C ARG A 75 -14.46 -10.44 6.19
N PHE A 76 -14.70 -10.16 4.92
CA PHE A 76 -13.84 -10.57 3.82
C PHE A 76 -13.52 -9.37 2.93
N GLY A 77 -12.40 -9.44 2.22
CA GLY A 77 -12.10 -8.50 1.15
C GLY A 77 -13.12 -8.59 0.00
N LEU A 78 -13.22 -7.52 -0.77
CA LEU A 78 -14.10 -7.44 -1.95
C LEU A 78 -13.48 -8.09 -3.20
N GLY A 79 -12.19 -8.40 -3.18
CA GLY A 79 -11.45 -8.93 -4.32
C GLY A 79 -10.46 -7.91 -4.89
N ASN A 80 -10.61 -7.54 -6.15
CA ASN A 80 -9.75 -6.56 -6.80
C ASN A 80 -10.32 -5.15 -6.66
N LEU A 81 -9.54 -4.25 -6.06
CA LEU A 81 -9.85 -2.83 -5.99
C LEU A 81 -9.03 -2.06 -7.03
N PHE A 82 -9.67 -1.13 -7.71
CA PHE A 82 -9.01 -0.18 -8.59
C PHE A 82 -9.06 1.22 -7.97
N HIS A 83 -7.89 1.82 -7.77
CA HIS A 83 -7.74 3.12 -7.13
C HIS A 83 -7.27 4.16 -8.16
N ILE A 84 -7.98 5.29 -8.22
CA ILE A 84 -7.53 6.50 -8.92
C ILE A 84 -7.21 7.52 -7.84
N THR A 85 -5.93 7.79 -7.64
CA THR A 85 -5.49 8.67 -6.55
C THR A 85 -5.23 10.08 -7.05
N PRO A 86 -5.51 11.11 -6.21
CA PRO A 86 -5.20 12.50 -6.53
C PRO A 86 -3.71 12.69 -6.79
N SER A 87 -3.39 13.59 -7.71
CA SER A 87 -2.01 13.89 -8.11
C SER A 87 -1.31 14.96 -7.29
N ASN A 88 -2.00 15.55 -6.31
CA ASN A 88 -1.50 16.66 -5.50
C ASN A 88 -0.59 16.24 -4.34
N MET A 89 -0.63 14.98 -3.93
CA MET A 89 0.19 14.45 -2.84
C MET A 89 0.90 13.16 -3.25
N PRO A 90 2.24 13.11 -3.11
CA PRO A 90 3.04 11.99 -3.61
C PRO A 90 2.83 10.67 -2.88
N THR A 91 2.27 10.69 -1.67
CA THR A 91 2.07 9.51 -0.81
C THR A 91 0.65 8.96 -0.79
N ASN A 92 -0.34 9.66 -1.35
CA ASN A 92 -1.74 9.24 -1.32
C ASN A 92 -1.99 7.84 -1.88
N PHE A 93 -1.30 7.49 -2.98
CA PHE A 93 -1.43 6.17 -3.59
C PHE A 93 -0.98 5.06 -2.65
N ALA A 94 0.03 5.31 -1.81
CA ALA A 94 0.55 4.34 -0.85
C ALA A 94 -0.46 4.09 0.29
N TYR A 95 -1.08 5.14 0.81
CA TYR A 95 -2.17 4.97 1.80
C TYR A 95 -3.35 4.21 1.21
N SER A 96 -3.75 4.50 -0.04
CA SER A 96 -4.81 3.74 -0.73
C SER A 96 -4.45 2.26 -0.86
N LEU A 97 -3.19 1.94 -1.21
CA LEU A 97 -2.67 0.57 -1.24
C LEU A 97 -2.79 -0.10 0.14
N ILE A 98 -2.28 0.56 1.18
CA ILE A 98 -2.26 0.01 2.54
C ILE A 98 -3.67 -0.30 3.03
N PHE A 99 -4.62 0.62 2.89
CA PHE A 99 -6.00 0.39 3.31
C PHE A 99 -6.67 -0.72 2.49
N GLY A 100 -6.43 -0.79 1.19
CA GLY A 100 -6.92 -1.87 0.35
C GLY A 100 -6.38 -3.24 0.79
N LEU A 101 -5.08 -3.33 1.08
CA LEU A 101 -4.44 -4.55 1.61
C LEU A 101 -4.96 -4.92 3.00
N LEU A 102 -5.10 -3.95 3.92
CA LEU A 102 -5.65 -4.18 5.24
C LEU A 102 -7.11 -4.64 5.20
N GLY A 103 -7.87 -4.24 4.18
CA GLY A 103 -9.20 -4.76 3.89
C GLY A 103 -9.22 -6.17 3.31
N GLY A 104 -8.08 -6.79 3.05
CA GLY A 104 -7.97 -8.15 2.49
C GLY A 104 -8.10 -8.21 0.96
N ASN A 105 -7.85 -7.11 0.25
CA ASN A 105 -8.05 -6.99 -1.18
C ASN A 105 -6.74 -7.04 -1.97
N SER A 106 -6.82 -7.46 -3.23
CA SER A 106 -5.83 -7.16 -4.25
C SER A 106 -6.06 -5.74 -4.78
N ASN A 107 -4.98 -5.03 -5.13
CA ASN A 107 -5.09 -3.62 -5.47
C ASN A 107 -4.42 -3.31 -6.80
N ILE A 108 -5.10 -2.55 -7.64
CA ILE A 108 -4.57 -1.93 -8.85
C ILE A 108 -4.65 -0.41 -8.63
N ILE A 109 -3.51 0.27 -8.69
CA ILE A 109 -3.46 1.68 -8.37
C ILE A 109 -2.89 2.46 -9.54
N LYS A 110 -3.66 3.43 -10.04
CA LYS A 110 -3.16 4.43 -10.96
C LYS A 110 -2.42 5.48 -10.15
N VAL A 111 -1.09 5.48 -10.25
CA VAL A 111 -0.25 6.49 -9.59
C VAL A 111 -0.30 7.83 -10.32
N PRO A 112 0.02 8.95 -9.64
CA PRO A 112 0.15 10.27 -10.27
C PRO A 112 1.12 10.26 -11.46
N SER A 113 0.84 11.11 -12.45
CA SER A 113 1.73 11.30 -13.62
C SER A 113 2.96 12.14 -13.29
N ASN A 114 2.94 12.86 -12.18
CA ASN A 114 4.05 13.72 -11.75
C ASN A 114 5.22 12.88 -11.26
N ASP A 115 6.42 13.32 -11.59
CA ASP A 115 7.68 12.63 -11.23
C ASP A 115 8.11 12.97 -9.79
N PHE A 116 7.38 12.45 -8.80
CA PHE A 116 7.73 12.63 -7.40
C PHE A 116 8.86 11.67 -6.95
N GLN A 117 9.83 12.18 -6.23
CA GLN A 117 10.90 11.39 -5.63
C GLN A 117 10.36 10.39 -4.62
N GLU A 118 9.40 10.83 -3.82
CA GLU A 118 8.71 10.01 -2.80
C GLU A 118 8.03 8.80 -3.43
N MET A 119 7.37 8.97 -4.58
CA MET A 119 6.74 7.88 -5.32
C MET A 119 7.78 6.82 -5.73
N LYS A 120 8.95 7.25 -6.25
CA LYS A 120 10.03 6.34 -6.62
C LYS A 120 10.56 5.56 -5.42
N ILE A 121 10.75 6.24 -4.29
CA ILE A 121 11.21 5.63 -3.03
C ILE A 121 10.21 4.58 -2.57
N ILE A 122 8.92 4.91 -2.54
CA ILE A 122 7.86 4.01 -2.10
C ILE A 122 7.76 2.78 -3.01
N CYS A 123 7.68 2.98 -4.33
CA CYS A 123 7.62 1.88 -5.28
C CYS A 123 8.82 0.95 -5.17
N LYS A 124 10.03 1.51 -5.00
CA LYS A 124 11.25 0.72 -4.78
C LYS A 124 11.18 -0.07 -3.47
N SER A 125 10.65 0.52 -2.42
CA SER A 125 10.51 -0.14 -1.11
C SER A 125 9.52 -1.30 -1.11
N ILE A 126 8.51 -1.27 -2.00
CA ILE A 126 7.53 -2.35 -2.14
C ILE A 126 8.13 -3.56 -2.88
N ILE A 127 9.12 -3.34 -3.75
CA ILE A 127 9.74 -4.40 -4.58
C ILE A 127 10.84 -5.15 -3.81
N LEU A 128 11.50 -4.48 -2.87
CA LEU A 128 12.59 -5.05 -2.06
C LEU A 128 12.07 -5.98 -0.98
#